data_46df8bf9e2376748777babd02b459c09
#
_entry.id   46df8bf9e2376748777babd02b459c09
#
_cell.length_a   1.000
_cell.length_b   1.000
_cell.length_c   1.000
_cell.angle_alpha   90.00
_cell.angle_beta   90.00
_cell.angle_gamma   90.00
#
_symmetry.space_group_name_H-M   'P 1'
#
loop_
_entity.id
_entity.type
_entity.pdbx_description
1 polymer ?
#
loop_
_entity_poly.entity_id
_entity_poly.type
_entity_poly.pdbx_seq_one_letter_code
_entity_poly.pdbx_strand_id
1 'polypeptide(L)'
;MYDDFDEYEDYDFEDIELYEHKRSDKVKWIISFLLIFVLLAGLIGAWAFLLEDRFKSEEEPKQEEVIGEEPGTAEVKSVALAMQAAAAANGGVSKTLTATVYPSDARNKAVDWTLEWLDTEKQDVLSEYLTLVPSSDGANTATLTCLKAFEGEALITVTTREGGYIDTCRVVFVGDPTSLTVSCDATTASGSFGSYYELGVGNSYTFDLVPDNAFGFVGAECNYTYMVTGYGSFKVQQQKYSTSYGTRTWVEGTEKTVNIKDVTTVSKYEPSVFDWAIDGNKLNVTVNCTLDSYYTDSIRVENTITYDDKFREYTDDNWYYEVKVTETNSGVSYTFKVRPVKVVTNVVLGDDVITF
;
A
#
# COMPACT_ATOMS: atom_id res chain seq x y z
N MET A 1 3.16 19.38 -70.57
CA MET A 1 1.80 19.85 -70.27
C MET A 1 1.48 19.30 -68.87
N TYR A 2 1.49 20.20 -67.98
CA TYR A 2 1.46 19.97 -66.53
C TYR A 2 0.01 19.71 -66.07
N ASP A 3 -0.18 18.86 -65.08
CA ASP A 3 -1.24 19.01 -64.12
C ASP A 3 -0.78 18.49 -62.78
N ASP A 4 -0.53 19.48 -61.91
CA ASP A 4 -0.36 19.31 -60.48
C ASP A 4 -1.70 19.02 -59.87
N PHE A 5 -1.82 17.96 -59.08
CA PHE A 5 -2.95 17.75 -58.15
C PHE A 5 -2.43 17.90 -56.73
N ASP A 6 -2.83 19.01 -56.10
CA ASP A 6 -2.75 19.23 -54.72
C ASP A 6 -3.63 18.22 -53.96
N GLU A 7 -2.97 17.39 -53.16
CA GLU A 7 -3.62 16.45 -52.24
C GLU A 7 -3.92 17.23 -50.94
N TYR A 8 -5.22 17.64 -50.82
CA TYR A 8 -5.73 18.17 -49.55
C TYR A 8 -5.91 17.03 -48.59
N GLU A 9 -5.13 17.01 -47.51
CA GLU A 9 -5.38 16.20 -46.34
C GLU A 9 -6.67 16.67 -45.67
N ASP A 10 -7.71 15.90 -45.79
CA ASP A 10 -8.95 16.04 -45.01
C ASP A 10 -8.69 15.61 -43.58
N TYR A 11 -8.41 16.58 -42.71
CA TYR A 11 -8.38 16.35 -41.27
C TYR A 11 -9.81 16.14 -40.78
N ASP A 12 -10.10 14.93 -40.35
CA ASP A 12 -11.40 14.49 -39.89
C ASP A 12 -11.79 15.25 -38.61
N PHE A 13 -12.83 16.08 -38.72
CA PHE A 13 -13.37 16.95 -37.67
C PHE A 13 -14.00 16.16 -36.50
N GLU A 14 -14.19 14.86 -36.62
CA GLU A 14 -14.80 14.03 -35.57
C GLU A 14 -13.92 13.84 -34.32
N ASP A 15 -12.60 13.90 -34.44
CA ASP A 15 -11.69 13.74 -33.30
C ASP A 15 -11.71 14.94 -32.33
N ILE A 16 -12.08 16.12 -32.80
CA ILE A 16 -12.14 17.34 -31.97
C ILE A 16 -13.40 17.33 -31.08
N GLU A 17 -14.52 16.88 -31.60
CA GLU A 17 -15.77 16.76 -30.81
C GLU A 17 -15.66 15.69 -29.70
N LEU A 18 -14.95 14.59 -29.95
CA LEU A 18 -14.73 13.55 -28.92
C LEU A 18 -13.88 14.05 -27.74
N TYR A 19 -12.94 14.96 -27.98
CA TYR A 19 -12.08 15.53 -26.93
C TYR A 19 -12.82 16.57 -26.08
N GLU A 20 -13.67 17.38 -26.66
CA GLU A 20 -14.50 18.35 -25.93
C GLU A 20 -15.59 17.65 -25.10
N HIS A 21 -16.20 16.58 -25.62
CA HIS A 21 -17.22 15.83 -24.89
C HIS A 21 -16.65 15.12 -23.65
N LYS A 22 -15.45 14.55 -23.76
CA LYS A 22 -14.77 13.88 -22.63
C LYS A 22 -14.31 14.86 -21.53
N ARG A 23 -13.98 16.09 -21.89
CA ARG A 23 -13.62 17.15 -20.92
C ARG A 23 -14.85 17.70 -20.21
N SER A 24 -15.95 17.84 -20.94
CA SER A 24 -17.25 18.27 -20.41
C SER A 24 -17.81 17.30 -19.37
N ASP A 25 -17.68 15.99 -19.60
CA ASP A 25 -18.21 14.98 -18.67
C ASP A 25 -17.41 14.88 -17.37
N LYS A 26 -16.10 15.04 -17.41
CA LYS A 26 -15.29 15.14 -16.18
C LYS A 26 -15.62 16.38 -15.36
N VAL A 27 -15.85 17.51 -16.02
CA VAL A 27 -16.25 18.75 -15.33
C VAL A 27 -17.66 18.63 -14.75
N LYS A 28 -18.60 18.05 -15.46
CA LYS A 28 -19.96 17.74 -14.97
C LYS A 28 -19.92 16.80 -13.76
N TRP A 29 -19.05 15.82 -13.80
CA TRP A 29 -18.88 14.86 -12.68
C TRP A 29 -18.33 15.54 -11.43
N ILE A 30 -17.32 16.41 -11.57
CA ILE A 30 -16.75 17.21 -10.48
C ILE A 30 -17.80 18.17 -9.89
N ILE A 31 -18.56 18.84 -10.74
CA ILE A 31 -19.64 19.75 -10.31
C ILE A 31 -20.75 18.97 -9.59
N SER A 32 -21.11 17.78 -10.09
CA SER A 32 -22.10 16.90 -9.44
C SER A 32 -21.63 16.44 -8.06
N PHE A 33 -20.35 16.08 -7.90
CA PHE A 33 -19.76 15.71 -6.61
C PHE A 33 -19.75 16.89 -5.62
N LEU A 34 -19.38 18.07 -6.07
CA LEU A 34 -19.42 19.29 -5.25
C LEU A 34 -20.84 19.64 -4.79
N LEU A 35 -21.83 19.49 -5.67
CA LEU A 35 -23.24 19.71 -5.32
C LEU A 35 -23.75 18.71 -4.29
N ILE A 36 -23.38 17.42 -4.42
CA ILE A 36 -23.73 16.38 -3.43
C ILE A 36 -23.08 16.70 -2.09
N PHE A 37 -21.83 17.16 -2.08
CA PHE A 37 -21.12 17.50 -0.83
C PHE A 37 -21.75 18.69 -0.12
N VAL A 38 -22.18 19.72 -0.86
CA VAL A 38 -22.90 20.89 -0.32
C VAL A 38 -24.28 20.48 0.24
N LEU A 39 -24.99 19.59 -0.46
CA LEU A 39 -26.27 19.08 0.01
C LEU A 39 -26.14 18.22 1.29
N LEU A 40 -25.10 17.39 1.38
CA LEU A 40 -24.82 16.58 2.58
C LEU A 40 -24.42 17.47 3.76
N ALA A 41 -23.58 18.50 3.54
CA ALA A 41 -23.22 19.47 4.56
C ALA A 41 -24.43 20.28 5.05
N GLY A 42 -25.33 20.65 4.14
CA GLY A 42 -26.59 21.31 4.45
C GLY A 42 -27.55 20.44 5.28
N LEU A 43 -27.63 19.15 4.96
CA LEU A 43 -28.44 18.18 5.73
C LEU A 43 -27.90 17.95 7.14
N ILE A 44 -26.58 17.87 7.31
CA ILE A 44 -25.94 17.74 8.63
C ILE A 44 -26.17 19.01 9.46
N GLY A 45 -26.05 20.20 8.85
CA GLY A 45 -26.33 21.48 9.51
C GLY A 45 -27.80 21.60 9.92
N ALA A 46 -28.74 21.23 9.05
CA ALA A 46 -30.16 21.22 9.36
C ALA A 46 -30.53 20.21 10.46
N TRP A 47 -29.84 19.06 10.48
CA TRP A 47 -30.04 18.04 11.52
C TRP A 47 -29.51 18.48 12.89
N ALA A 48 -28.36 19.14 12.90
CA ALA A 48 -27.80 19.76 14.11
C ALA A 48 -28.72 20.84 14.67
N PHE A 49 -29.28 21.71 13.79
CA PHE A 49 -30.21 22.76 14.19
C PHE A 49 -31.54 22.21 14.72
N LEU A 50 -32.09 21.14 14.12
CA LEU A 50 -33.30 20.47 14.57
C LEU A 50 -33.12 19.70 15.89
N LEU A 51 -31.89 19.25 16.20
CA LEU A 51 -31.56 18.65 17.49
C LEU A 51 -31.43 19.72 18.59
N GLU A 52 -30.87 20.90 18.28
CA GLU A 52 -30.74 21.99 19.24
C GLU A 52 -32.11 22.49 19.76
N ASP A 53 -33.14 22.54 18.89
CA ASP A 53 -34.48 22.95 19.29
C ASP A 53 -35.26 21.91 20.11
N ARG A 54 -34.86 20.63 20.05
CA ARG A 54 -35.52 19.56 20.86
C ARG A 54 -34.98 19.45 22.29
N PHE A 55 -33.84 20.05 22.59
CA PHE A 55 -33.25 20.03 23.94
C PHE A 55 -33.47 21.31 24.72
N LYS A 56 -34.18 22.30 24.16
CA LYS A 56 -34.67 23.45 24.92
C LYS A 56 -36.07 23.15 25.52
N SER A 57 -36.13 22.28 26.52
CA SER A 57 -37.25 22.32 27.48
C SER A 57 -36.94 23.36 28.52
N GLU A 58 -37.91 24.27 28.69
CA GLU A 58 -37.90 25.35 29.65
C GLU A 58 -37.59 24.83 31.08
N GLU A 59 -36.41 25.21 31.59
CA GLU A 59 -36.17 25.41 32.99
C GLU A 59 -35.45 26.74 33.18
N GLU A 60 -35.94 27.55 34.15
CA GLU A 60 -35.41 28.88 34.51
C GLU A 60 -33.90 28.83 34.78
N PRO A 61 -33.13 29.91 34.46
CA PRO A 61 -31.69 29.92 34.65
C PRO A 61 -31.40 29.96 36.16
N LYS A 62 -31.21 28.81 36.76
CA LYS A 62 -30.33 28.71 37.92
C LYS A 62 -28.91 29.01 37.39
N GLN A 63 -28.26 29.99 38.03
CA GLN A 63 -26.84 30.22 37.86
C GLN A 63 -26.12 28.88 37.97
N GLU A 64 -25.72 28.29 36.83
CA GLU A 64 -24.74 27.23 36.82
C GLU A 64 -23.40 27.84 37.24
N GLU A 65 -23.07 27.62 38.47
CA GLU A 65 -21.74 27.59 38.98
C GLU A 65 -20.92 26.77 37.95
N VAL A 66 -19.83 27.34 37.41
CA VAL A 66 -18.84 26.61 36.62
C VAL A 66 -18.35 25.45 37.50
N ILE A 67 -18.97 24.29 37.33
CA ILE A 67 -18.49 23.06 37.92
C ILE A 67 -17.20 22.75 37.16
N GLY A 68 -16.05 23.22 37.68
CA GLY A 68 -14.80 22.63 37.37
C GLY A 68 -14.95 21.13 37.57
N GLU A 69 -14.47 20.30 36.64
CA GLU A 69 -14.43 18.85 36.83
C GLU A 69 -14.02 18.61 38.29
N GLU A 70 -14.94 18.07 39.09
CA GLU A 70 -14.57 17.69 40.46
C GLU A 70 -13.38 16.74 40.35
N PRO A 71 -12.30 17.00 41.06
CA PRO A 71 -11.18 16.07 41.08
C PRO A 71 -11.73 14.71 41.47
N GLY A 72 -11.43 13.67 40.69
CA GLY A 72 -11.91 12.31 40.93
C GLY A 72 -11.77 11.94 42.40
N THR A 73 -12.75 11.23 42.96
CA THR A 73 -12.85 10.92 44.37
C THR A 73 -12.16 9.62 44.75
N ALA A 74 -11.87 8.79 43.76
CA ALA A 74 -11.28 7.47 43.99
C ALA A 74 -9.76 7.56 44.24
N GLU A 75 -9.27 6.69 45.10
CA GLU A 75 -7.83 6.49 45.29
C GLU A 75 -7.25 5.73 44.10
N VAL A 76 -6.00 6.02 43.77
CA VAL A 76 -5.23 5.28 42.73
C VAL A 76 -5.08 3.82 43.17
N LYS A 77 -5.29 2.88 42.23
CA LYS A 77 -5.16 1.44 42.48
C LYS A 77 -4.12 0.76 41.57
N SER A 78 -3.82 1.34 40.41
CA SER A 78 -2.79 0.83 39.50
C SER A 78 -2.45 1.84 38.42
N VAL A 79 -1.37 1.58 37.71
CA VAL A 79 -0.95 2.27 36.48
C VAL A 79 -0.63 1.21 35.44
N ALA A 80 -0.87 1.51 34.15
CA ALA A 80 -0.48 0.66 33.04
C ALA A 80 0.10 1.50 31.91
N LEU A 81 1.22 1.06 31.37
CA LEU A 81 1.78 1.57 30.11
C LEU A 81 1.05 0.97 28.91
N ALA A 82 0.85 1.76 27.88
CA ALA A 82 0.25 1.30 26.64
C ALA A 82 1.13 0.27 25.91
N MET A 83 2.42 0.20 26.23
CA MET A 83 3.36 -0.77 25.70
C MET A 83 4.36 -1.22 26.76
N GLN A 84 4.72 -2.51 26.72
CA GLN A 84 5.68 -3.14 27.65
C GLN A 84 7.11 -3.19 27.08
N ALA A 85 7.25 -2.92 25.77
CA ALA A 85 8.54 -2.85 25.08
C ALA A 85 8.48 -1.80 23.96
N ALA A 86 9.59 -1.11 23.77
CA ALA A 86 9.76 -0.13 22.69
C ALA A 86 11.08 -0.40 21.96
N ALA A 87 11.05 -0.26 20.64
CA ALA A 87 12.25 -0.26 19.83
C ALA A 87 12.75 1.18 19.65
N ALA A 88 14.04 1.36 19.79
CA ALA A 88 14.73 2.59 19.42
C ALA A 88 15.46 2.37 18.09
N ALA A 89 15.38 3.33 17.18
CA ALA A 89 16.04 3.28 15.89
C ALA A 89 16.93 4.51 15.69
N ASN A 90 17.87 4.41 14.75
CA ASN A 90 18.76 5.52 14.40
C ASN A 90 18.02 6.78 13.93
N GLY A 91 18.65 7.92 14.08
CA GLY A 91 18.24 9.17 13.43
C GLY A 91 17.29 10.05 14.23
N GLY A 92 17.24 9.94 15.53
CA GLY A 92 16.42 10.82 16.38
C GLY A 92 14.93 10.48 16.33
N VAL A 93 14.61 9.21 16.07
CA VAL A 93 13.23 8.73 16.10
C VAL A 93 12.64 8.90 17.49
N SER A 94 11.48 9.56 17.56
CA SER A 94 10.77 9.83 18.80
C SER A 94 9.49 9.02 18.89
N LYS A 95 9.18 8.54 20.10
CA LYS A 95 7.95 7.80 20.40
C LYS A 95 7.26 8.38 21.61
N THR A 96 5.96 8.63 21.51
CA THR A 96 5.15 9.01 22.68
C THR A 96 4.71 7.77 23.42
N LEU A 97 5.02 7.74 24.71
CA LEU A 97 4.55 6.75 25.68
C LEU A 97 3.36 7.31 26.43
N THR A 98 2.38 6.46 26.74
CA THR A 98 1.20 6.86 27.49
C THR A 98 1.00 5.90 28.65
N ALA A 99 0.84 6.46 29.86
CA ALA A 99 0.44 5.74 31.07
C ALA A 99 -1.04 5.97 31.35
N THR A 100 -1.75 4.95 31.76
CA THR A 100 -3.14 5.03 32.17
C THR A 100 -3.23 4.70 33.68
N VAL A 101 -3.73 5.65 34.47
CA VAL A 101 -3.92 5.48 35.91
C VAL A 101 -5.34 5.00 36.16
N TYR A 102 -5.51 4.02 37.03
CA TYR A 102 -6.79 3.43 37.39
C TYR A 102 -7.14 3.64 38.87
N PRO A 103 -8.43 3.80 39.18
CA PRO A 103 -9.55 3.86 38.25
C PRO A 103 -9.57 5.18 37.47
N SER A 104 -10.42 5.27 36.42
CA SER A 104 -10.50 6.46 35.56
C SER A 104 -10.92 7.74 36.28
N ASP A 105 -11.60 7.62 37.43
CA ASP A 105 -11.99 8.70 38.33
C ASP A 105 -11.03 8.89 39.51
N ALA A 106 -9.79 8.39 39.40
CA ALA A 106 -8.76 8.64 40.43
C ALA A 106 -8.50 10.13 40.60
N ARG A 107 -8.45 10.56 41.89
CA ARG A 107 -8.31 11.97 42.30
C ARG A 107 -6.94 12.57 41.89
N ASN A 108 -5.90 11.78 41.82
CA ASN A 108 -4.57 12.19 41.39
C ASN A 108 -4.01 11.24 40.35
N LYS A 109 -3.93 11.67 39.10
CA LYS A 109 -3.40 10.88 37.99
C LYS A 109 -1.97 11.24 37.63
N ALA A 110 -1.32 12.08 38.47
CA ALA A 110 0.05 12.49 38.22
C ALA A 110 1.03 11.31 38.38
N VAL A 111 1.96 11.22 37.43
CA VAL A 111 3.01 10.18 37.41
C VAL A 111 4.38 10.79 37.26
N ASP A 112 5.40 10.06 37.71
CA ASP A 112 6.79 10.34 37.48
C ASP A 112 7.38 9.29 36.53
N TRP A 113 8.28 9.74 35.66
CA TRP A 113 8.95 8.92 34.68
C TRP A 113 10.43 8.85 34.96
N THR A 114 11.01 7.63 34.92
CA THR A 114 12.43 7.42 34.97
C THR A 114 12.90 6.58 33.80
N LEU A 115 14.17 6.75 33.44
CA LEU A 115 14.86 6.00 32.40
C LEU A 115 16.25 5.61 32.91
N GLU A 116 16.56 4.32 32.88
CA GLU A 116 17.82 3.78 33.36
C GLU A 116 18.29 2.61 32.50
N TRP A 117 19.58 2.25 32.55
CA TRP A 117 20.05 1.00 31.98
C TRP A 117 19.48 -0.17 32.77
N LEU A 118 19.01 -1.21 32.07
CA LEU A 118 18.60 -2.45 32.75
C LEU A 118 19.82 -3.19 33.30
N ASP A 119 20.97 -3.11 32.62
CA ASP A 119 22.25 -3.61 33.11
C ASP A 119 22.88 -2.53 33.99
N THR A 120 22.92 -2.79 35.31
CA THR A 120 23.43 -1.86 36.33
C THR A 120 24.97 -1.75 36.30
N GLU A 121 25.67 -2.64 35.61
CA GLU A 121 27.16 -2.57 35.47
C GLU A 121 27.55 -1.69 34.27
N LYS A 122 26.59 -1.30 33.41
CA LYS A 122 26.87 -0.46 32.26
C LYS A 122 27.27 0.95 32.68
N GLN A 123 28.45 1.39 32.23
CA GLN A 123 29.01 2.69 32.61
C GLN A 123 28.71 3.82 31.65
N ASP A 124 28.06 3.49 30.50
CA ASP A 124 27.73 4.48 29.49
C ASP A 124 26.72 5.49 30.01
N VAL A 125 26.90 6.75 29.64
CA VAL A 125 25.99 7.84 30.02
C VAL A 125 24.70 7.72 29.17
N LEU A 126 23.62 7.24 29.79
CA LEU A 126 22.39 6.93 29.11
C LEU A 126 21.82 8.10 28.29
N SER A 127 21.91 9.32 28.77
CA SER A 127 21.42 10.52 28.08
C SER A 127 22.13 10.84 26.76
N GLU A 128 23.24 10.20 26.45
CA GLU A 128 23.87 10.30 25.12
C GLU A 128 23.21 9.42 24.10
N TYR A 129 22.41 8.43 24.51
CA TYR A 129 21.77 7.44 23.67
C TYR A 129 20.27 7.62 23.61
N LEU A 130 19.64 7.88 24.74
CA LEU A 130 18.20 7.97 24.90
C LEU A 130 17.85 9.20 25.76
N THR A 131 16.76 9.86 25.39
CA THR A 131 16.13 10.87 26.25
C THR A 131 14.65 10.54 26.44
N LEU A 132 14.16 10.78 27.67
CA LEU A 132 12.75 10.63 28.02
C LEU A 132 12.26 11.94 28.60
N VAL A 133 11.34 12.60 27.95
CA VAL A 133 10.84 13.92 28.33
C VAL A 133 9.32 13.84 28.54
N PRO A 134 8.83 13.95 29.79
CA PRO A 134 7.42 14.10 30.09
C PRO A 134 6.84 15.35 29.41
N SER A 135 5.60 15.31 28.98
CA SER A 135 4.92 16.43 28.30
C SER A 135 4.76 17.65 29.23
N SER A 136 4.62 17.40 30.52
CA SER A 136 4.64 18.40 31.60
C SER A 136 4.92 17.71 32.94
N ASP A 137 5.07 18.47 34.03
CA ASP A 137 5.23 17.90 35.38
C ASP A 137 4.00 17.06 35.73
N GLY A 138 4.21 15.81 36.12
CA GLY A 138 3.17 14.84 36.47
C GLY A 138 2.37 14.32 35.29
N ALA A 139 2.75 14.61 34.02
CA ALA A 139 2.01 14.18 32.85
C ALA A 139 2.01 12.65 32.69
N ASN A 140 0.90 12.13 32.24
CA ASN A 140 0.74 10.71 31.91
C ASN A 140 1.29 10.34 30.52
N THR A 141 1.91 11.30 29.83
CA THR A 141 2.59 11.09 28.55
C THR A 141 4.03 11.57 28.61
N ALA A 142 4.93 10.82 27.98
CA ALA A 142 6.32 11.18 27.82
C ALA A 142 6.81 10.83 26.42
N THR A 143 7.77 11.61 25.90
CA THR A 143 8.42 11.35 24.62
C THR A 143 9.77 10.71 24.82
N LEU A 144 9.93 9.49 24.33
CA LEU A 144 11.21 8.79 24.22
C LEU A 144 11.86 9.16 22.89
N THR A 145 13.12 9.58 22.90
CA THR A 145 13.90 9.83 21.68
C THR A 145 15.19 9.04 21.71
N CYS A 146 15.50 8.32 20.64
CA CYS A 146 16.77 7.66 20.43
C CYS A 146 17.72 8.59 19.68
N LEU A 147 18.88 8.89 20.27
CA LEU A 147 19.88 9.79 19.70
C LEU A 147 20.95 9.04 18.91
N LYS A 148 21.37 7.87 19.38
CA LYS A 148 22.34 7.00 18.71
C LYS A 148 22.16 5.54 19.11
N ALA A 149 22.72 4.64 18.30
CA ALA A 149 22.73 3.20 18.57
C ALA A 149 23.35 2.85 19.91
N PHE A 150 22.82 1.83 20.57
CA PHE A 150 23.34 1.31 21.83
C PHE A 150 23.18 -0.22 21.88
N GLU A 151 23.98 -0.83 22.73
CA GLU A 151 23.88 -2.25 23.06
C GLU A 151 23.20 -2.44 24.42
N GLY A 152 22.51 -3.58 24.59
CA GLY A 152 21.77 -3.89 25.82
C GLY A 152 20.37 -3.30 25.84
N GLU A 153 19.82 -3.18 27.05
CA GLU A 153 18.46 -2.73 27.29
C GLU A 153 18.41 -1.55 28.26
N ALA A 154 17.51 -0.61 28.01
CA ALA A 154 17.10 0.40 28.96
C ALA A 154 15.72 0.09 29.52
N LEU A 155 15.43 0.58 30.69
CA LEU A 155 14.16 0.42 31.39
C LEU A 155 13.52 1.79 31.62
N ILE A 156 12.31 1.95 31.12
CA ILE A 156 11.45 3.07 31.49
C ILE A 156 10.54 2.60 32.60
N THR A 157 10.47 3.40 33.67
CA THR A 157 9.56 3.16 34.78
C THR A 157 8.63 4.34 34.93
N VAL A 158 7.31 4.06 35.00
CA VAL A 158 6.31 5.04 35.40
C VAL A 158 5.83 4.73 36.80
N THR A 159 5.76 5.76 37.65
CA THR A 159 5.35 5.63 39.06
C THR A 159 4.24 6.64 39.34
N THR A 160 3.12 6.21 39.90
CA THR A 160 2.08 7.15 40.33
C THR A 160 2.52 7.93 41.57
N ARG A 161 2.29 9.25 41.57
CA ARG A 161 2.58 10.10 42.73
C ARG A 161 1.72 9.76 43.94
N GLU A 162 0.50 9.30 43.70
CA GLU A 162 -0.36 8.77 44.73
C GLU A 162 -0.33 7.23 44.70
N GLY A 163 0.00 6.62 45.81
CA GLY A 163 0.01 5.18 46.01
C GLY A 163 1.29 4.47 45.55
N GLY A 164 2.16 5.11 44.75
CA GLY A 164 3.46 4.56 44.34
C GLY A 164 3.35 3.32 43.43
N TYR A 165 2.28 3.19 42.69
CA TYR A 165 2.10 2.06 41.75
C TYR A 165 3.03 2.22 40.54
N ILE A 166 3.59 1.12 40.08
CA ILE A 166 4.64 1.08 39.07
C ILE A 166 4.21 0.23 37.87
N ASP A 167 4.57 0.66 36.67
CA ASP A 167 4.66 -0.18 35.48
C ASP A 167 5.92 0.16 34.69
N THR A 168 6.38 -0.77 33.84
CA THR A 168 7.66 -0.67 33.16
C THR A 168 7.57 -0.98 31.68
N CYS A 169 8.47 -0.35 30.90
CA CYS A 169 8.67 -0.62 29.47
C CYS A 169 10.16 -0.83 29.21
N ARG A 170 10.51 -1.95 28.58
CA ARG A 170 11.87 -2.20 28.10
C ARG A 170 12.11 -1.48 26.79
N VAL A 171 13.30 -0.93 26.64
CA VAL A 171 13.74 -0.26 25.41
C VAL A 171 14.99 -0.97 24.89
N VAL A 172 14.92 -1.44 23.66
CA VAL A 172 16.04 -2.05 22.94
C VAL A 172 16.34 -1.22 21.70
N PHE A 173 17.61 -1.16 21.32
CA PHE A 173 17.97 -0.59 20.02
C PHE A 173 17.80 -1.67 18.94
N VAL A 174 17.07 -1.32 17.90
CA VAL A 174 16.91 -2.16 16.72
C VAL A 174 17.66 -1.49 15.57
N GLY A 175 18.74 -2.10 15.13
CA GLY A 175 19.51 -1.63 13.98
C GLY A 175 18.73 -1.75 12.69
N ASP A 176 19.25 -1.13 11.63
CA ASP A 176 18.70 -1.30 10.29
C ASP A 176 18.72 -2.79 9.88
N PRO A 177 17.77 -3.27 9.10
CA PRO A 177 17.77 -4.64 8.60
C PRO A 177 19.05 -4.96 7.83
N THR A 178 19.58 -6.17 8.02
CA THR A 178 20.72 -6.68 7.25
C THR A 178 20.30 -7.70 6.20
N SER A 179 19.10 -8.25 6.31
CA SER A 179 18.47 -9.11 5.30
C SER A 179 16.96 -8.90 5.24
N LEU A 180 16.39 -9.23 4.09
CA LEU A 180 14.95 -9.21 3.82
C LEU A 180 14.56 -10.57 3.25
N THR A 181 13.48 -11.16 3.74
CA THR A 181 12.84 -12.34 3.16
C THR A 181 11.44 -11.99 2.66
N VAL A 182 11.01 -12.69 1.60
CA VAL A 182 9.70 -12.49 1.00
C VAL A 182 9.01 -13.85 0.87
N SER A 183 7.76 -13.94 1.29
CA SER A 183 6.96 -15.15 1.19
C SER A 183 5.55 -14.87 0.69
N CYS A 184 4.95 -15.84 -0.01
CA CYS A 184 3.60 -15.74 -0.56
C CYS A 184 2.99 -17.13 -0.65
N ASP A 185 1.67 -17.24 -0.55
CA ASP A 185 0.92 -18.49 -0.66
C ASP A 185 0.72 -18.97 -2.13
N ALA A 186 1.20 -18.18 -3.11
CA ALA A 186 1.12 -18.56 -4.52
C ALA A 186 1.90 -19.85 -4.79
N THR A 187 1.42 -20.63 -5.77
CA THR A 187 2.10 -21.83 -6.24
C THR A 187 3.49 -21.47 -6.78
N THR A 188 4.50 -22.24 -6.39
CA THR A 188 5.85 -22.12 -6.94
C THR A 188 6.09 -23.16 -8.02
N ALA A 189 6.71 -22.73 -9.11
CA ALA A 189 7.18 -23.58 -10.18
C ALA A 189 8.68 -23.37 -10.41
N SER A 190 9.31 -24.21 -11.20
CA SER A 190 10.73 -24.11 -11.55
C SER A 190 10.92 -24.20 -13.06
N GLY A 191 11.72 -23.29 -13.59
CA GLY A 191 12.14 -23.26 -15.00
C GLY A 191 13.65 -23.22 -15.15
N SER A 192 14.12 -23.06 -16.37
CA SER A 192 15.56 -22.93 -16.68
C SER A 192 16.23 -21.72 -16.00
N PHE A 193 15.43 -20.74 -15.57
CA PHE A 193 15.88 -19.53 -14.86
C PHE A 193 15.69 -19.63 -13.33
N GLY A 194 15.37 -20.80 -12.79
CA GLY A 194 15.15 -21.08 -11.36
C GLY A 194 13.67 -21.06 -10.96
N SER A 195 13.41 -20.93 -9.65
CA SER A 195 12.06 -20.93 -9.10
C SER A 195 11.35 -19.60 -9.32
N TYR A 196 10.04 -19.65 -9.50
CA TYR A 196 9.16 -18.48 -9.66
C TYR A 196 7.78 -18.80 -9.08
N TYR A 197 7.03 -17.74 -8.76
CA TYR A 197 5.63 -17.86 -8.37
C TYR A 197 4.73 -17.79 -9.61
N GLU A 198 3.75 -18.68 -9.66
CA GLU A 198 2.67 -18.65 -10.66
C GLU A 198 1.49 -17.85 -10.12
N LEU A 199 1.19 -16.74 -10.77
CA LEU A 199 0.13 -15.81 -10.36
C LEU A 199 -1.03 -15.89 -11.34
N GLY A 200 -2.17 -16.43 -10.89
CA GLY A 200 -3.36 -16.62 -11.71
C GLY A 200 -4.04 -15.31 -12.08
N VAL A 201 -4.38 -15.14 -13.36
CA VAL A 201 -5.14 -13.99 -13.86
C VAL A 201 -6.48 -13.87 -13.14
N GLY A 202 -6.84 -12.65 -12.75
CA GLY A 202 -8.06 -12.32 -12.00
C GLY A 202 -7.94 -12.51 -10.49
N ASN A 203 -6.78 -12.99 -10.00
CA ASN A 203 -6.54 -13.16 -8.57
C ASN A 203 -5.64 -12.05 -8.02
N SER A 204 -5.73 -11.86 -6.71
CA SER A 204 -4.82 -11.00 -5.95
C SER A 204 -4.00 -11.84 -4.99
N TYR A 205 -2.74 -11.46 -4.79
CA TYR A 205 -1.78 -12.12 -3.92
C TYR A 205 -1.12 -11.10 -3.02
N THR A 206 -0.68 -11.56 -1.85
CA THR A 206 0.07 -10.75 -0.89
C THR A 206 1.42 -11.42 -0.64
N PHE A 207 2.48 -10.67 -0.80
CA PHE A 207 3.83 -11.04 -0.43
C PHE A 207 4.16 -10.40 0.91
N ASP A 208 4.41 -11.20 1.94
CA ASP A 208 4.84 -10.73 3.24
C ASP A 208 6.34 -10.37 3.19
N LEU A 209 6.68 -9.18 3.61
CA LEU A 209 8.04 -8.64 3.65
C LEU A 209 8.56 -8.74 5.07
N VAL A 210 9.54 -9.62 5.32
CA VAL A 210 10.04 -9.91 6.65
C VAL A 210 11.53 -9.58 6.73
N PRO A 211 11.89 -8.44 7.35
CA PRO A 211 13.28 -8.11 7.66
C PRO A 211 13.80 -9.01 8.80
N ASP A 212 15.14 -9.22 8.90
CA ASP A 212 15.78 -10.08 9.90
C ASP A 212 15.70 -9.55 11.33
N ASN A 213 15.67 -8.23 11.49
CA ASN A 213 15.35 -7.59 12.76
C ASN A 213 13.82 -7.38 12.81
N ALA A 214 13.09 -8.49 13.00
CA ALA A 214 11.63 -8.48 13.06
C ALA A 214 11.17 -7.42 14.08
N PHE A 215 10.61 -6.33 13.56
CA PHE A 215 10.03 -5.26 14.34
C PHE A 215 8.75 -5.73 15.03
N GLY A 216 8.88 -6.60 16.02
CA GLY A 216 7.82 -6.88 16.97
C GLY A 216 7.56 -5.71 17.91
N PHE A 217 8.34 -4.62 17.79
CA PHE A 217 8.29 -3.45 18.65
C PHE A 217 7.70 -2.26 17.90
N VAL A 218 6.79 -1.59 18.54
CA VAL A 218 6.09 -0.44 18.00
C VAL A 218 7.06 0.72 17.78
N GLY A 219 7.31 1.09 16.52
CA GLY A 219 7.97 2.37 16.24
C GLY A 219 9.02 2.43 15.14
N ALA A 220 9.58 1.34 14.68
CA ALA A 220 10.40 1.35 13.48
C ALA A 220 9.54 0.81 12.32
N GLU A 221 8.97 1.69 11.53
CA GLU A 221 8.29 1.31 10.29
C GLU A 221 9.36 1.16 9.21
N CYS A 222 9.46 -0.05 8.66
CA CYS A 222 10.20 -0.24 7.42
C CYS A 222 9.40 0.37 6.26
N ASN A 223 10.08 1.15 5.45
CA ASN A 223 9.53 1.67 4.22
C ASN A 223 10.12 0.91 3.05
N TYR A 224 9.27 0.47 2.14
CA TYR A 224 9.70 -0.33 1.01
C TYR A 224 9.42 0.37 -0.31
N THR A 225 10.28 0.10 -1.27
CA THR A 225 10.06 0.38 -2.68
C THR A 225 10.15 -0.92 -3.47
N TYR A 226 9.54 -0.96 -4.65
CA TYR A 226 9.65 -2.11 -5.53
C TYR A 226 9.96 -1.69 -6.96
N MET A 227 10.56 -2.60 -7.70
CA MET A 227 10.82 -2.47 -9.15
C MET A 227 10.45 -3.79 -9.81
N VAL A 228 9.70 -3.72 -10.90
CA VAL A 228 9.31 -4.88 -11.70
C VAL A 228 9.98 -4.77 -13.08
N THR A 229 10.67 -5.82 -13.48
CA THR A 229 11.38 -5.87 -14.77
C THR A 229 11.00 -7.15 -15.51
N GLY A 230 10.53 -7.03 -16.74
CA GLY A 230 10.25 -8.18 -17.60
C GLY A 230 11.52 -8.72 -18.25
N TYR A 231 11.65 -10.03 -18.31
CA TYR A 231 12.74 -10.73 -18.98
C TYR A 231 12.21 -11.69 -20.04
N GLY A 232 13.01 -11.89 -21.07
CA GLY A 232 12.64 -12.69 -22.23
C GLY A 232 11.95 -11.86 -23.31
N SER A 233 11.49 -12.54 -24.33
CA SER A 233 10.84 -11.92 -25.49
C SER A 233 9.76 -12.82 -26.08
N PHE A 234 8.92 -12.23 -26.89
CA PHE A 234 7.85 -12.91 -27.60
C PHE A 234 7.76 -12.41 -29.03
N LYS A 235 7.16 -13.22 -29.90
CA LYS A 235 6.87 -12.84 -31.26
C LYS A 235 5.49 -12.21 -31.36
N VAL A 236 5.42 -11.14 -32.12
CA VAL A 236 4.17 -10.53 -32.57
C VAL A 236 4.09 -10.65 -34.09
N GLN A 237 2.87 -10.71 -34.59
CA GLN A 237 2.62 -10.69 -36.02
C GLN A 237 1.41 -9.81 -36.29
N GLN A 238 1.41 -9.12 -37.41
CA GLN A 238 0.27 -8.33 -37.81
C GLN A 238 -0.94 -9.21 -38.11
N GLN A 239 -2.06 -8.88 -37.49
CA GLN A 239 -3.36 -9.48 -37.79
C GLN A 239 -4.25 -8.45 -38.49
N LYS A 240 -4.84 -8.81 -39.61
CA LYS A 240 -5.88 -8.01 -40.24
C LYS A 240 -7.25 -8.52 -39.86
N TYR A 241 -8.13 -7.60 -39.49
CA TYR A 241 -9.53 -7.85 -39.18
C TYR A 241 -10.41 -7.08 -40.13
N SER A 242 -11.29 -7.80 -40.90
CA SER A 242 -12.29 -7.18 -41.74
C SER A 242 -13.63 -7.05 -41.00
N THR A 243 -14.07 -5.80 -40.78
CA THR A 243 -15.36 -5.52 -40.16
C THR A 243 -16.53 -6.00 -41.00
N SER A 244 -16.39 -6.04 -42.33
CA SER A 244 -17.44 -6.48 -43.26
C SER A 244 -17.72 -7.99 -43.22
N TYR A 245 -16.67 -8.78 -42.91
CA TYR A 245 -16.76 -10.24 -42.93
C TYR A 245 -16.55 -10.89 -41.57
N GLY A 246 -16.19 -10.14 -40.55
CA GLY A 246 -15.90 -10.66 -39.21
C GLY A 246 -14.67 -11.58 -39.14
N THR A 247 -13.82 -11.60 -40.17
CA THR A 247 -12.71 -12.53 -40.30
C THR A 247 -11.41 -11.91 -39.86
N ARG A 248 -10.57 -12.72 -39.18
CA ARG A 248 -9.22 -12.38 -38.78
C ARG A 248 -8.22 -13.26 -39.49
N THR A 249 -7.19 -12.69 -40.09
CA THR A 249 -6.12 -13.43 -40.76
C THR A 249 -4.77 -12.82 -40.45
N TRP A 250 -3.75 -13.66 -40.34
CA TRP A 250 -2.37 -13.22 -40.15
C TRP A 250 -1.79 -12.70 -41.46
N VAL A 251 -0.95 -11.66 -41.37
CA VAL A 251 -0.24 -11.09 -42.50
C VAL A 251 1.15 -11.68 -42.56
N GLU A 252 1.46 -12.43 -43.63
CA GLU A 252 2.76 -13.08 -43.79
C GLU A 252 3.90 -12.03 -43.90
N GLY A 253 5.07 -12.38 -43.38
CA GLY A 253 6.25 -11.52 -43.42
C GLY A 253 6.26 -10.32 -42.49
N THR A 254 5.28 -10.25 -41.55
CA THR A 254 5.20 -9.14 -40.59
C THR A 254 5.63 -9.53 -39.17
N GLU A 255 6.27 -10.68 -39.00
CA GLU A 255 6.75 -11.14 -37.69
C GLU A 255 7.80 -10.23 -37.11
N LYS A 256 7.66 -9.89 -35.81
CA LYS A 256 8.63 -9.10 -35.04
C LYS A 256 8.86 -9.77 -33.67
N THR A 257 10.03 -9.56 -33.11
CA THR A 257 10.34 -9.93 -31.72
C THR A 257 10.24 -8.69 -30.84
N VAL A 258 9.54 -8.82 -29.71
CA VAL A 258 9.35 -7.77 -28.71
C VAL A 258 9.92 -8.27 -27.38
N ASN A 259 10.75 -7.46 -26.73
CA ASN A 259 11.21 -7.78 -25.37
C ASN A 259 10.13 -7.43 -24.37
N ILE A 260 9.91 -8.29 -23.38
CA ILE A 260 8.90 -8.07 -22.33
C ILE A 260 9.16 -6.78 -21.54
N LYS A 261 10.45 -6.46 -21.28
CA LYS A 261 10.86 -5.23 -20.58
C LYS A 261 10.42 -3.93 -21.29
N ASP A 262 10.20 -3.99 -22.60
CA ASP A 262 9.85 -2.83 -23.42
C ASP A 262 8.32 -2.67 -23.56
N VAL A 263 7.54 -3.58 -22.97
CA VAL A 263 6.07 -3.53 -22.99
C VAL A 263 5.57 -2.61 -21.89
N THR A 264 5.13 -1.42 -22.25
CA THR A 264 4.57 -0.43 -21.31
C THR A 264 3.07 -0.55 -21.16
N THR A 265 2.39 -1.04 -22.20
CA THR A 265 0.94 -1.28 -22.22
C THR A 265 0.66 -2.58 -22.95
N VAL A 266 -0.38 -3.30 -22.56
CA VAL A 266 -0.81 -4.55 -23.20
C VAL A 266 -1.96 -4.29 -24.17
N SER A 267 -2.94 -3.51 -23.76
CA SER A 267 -4.05 -3.03 -24.59
C SER A 267 -4.64 -1.76 -23.99
N LYS A 268 -5.56 -1.13 -24.70
CA LYS A 268 -6.31 0.01 -24.14
C LYS A 268 -7.29 -0.39 -23.02
N TYR A 269 -7.62 -1.67 -22.92
CA TYR A 269 -8.54 -2.21 -21.91
C TYR A 269 -7.81 -2.79 -20.71
N GLU A 270 -6.66 -3.43 -20.96
CA GLU A 270 -5.81 -4.05 -19.97
C GLU A 270 -4.40 -3.47 -20.10
N PRO A 271 -4.17 -2.25 -19.58
CA PRO A 271 -2.92 -1.51 -19.83
C PRO A 271 -1.73 -2.09 -19.07
N SER A 272 -1.94 -2.87 -18.00
CA SER A 272 -0.88 -3.51 -17.22
C SER A 272 -1.16 -4.98 -16.98
N VAL A 273 -0.09 -5.80 -16.97
CA VAL A 273 -0.18 -7.22 -16.58
C VAL A 273 -0.47 -7.35 -15.09
N PHE A 274 0.14 -6.49 -14.29
CA PHE A 274 0.05 -6.48 -12.84
C PHE A 274 -0.21 -5.08 -12.31
N ASP A 275 -1.02 -4.99 -11.28
CA ASP A 275 -1.13 -3.81 -10.42
C ASP A 275 -0.50 -4.13 -9.06
N TRP A 276 0.54 -3.40 -8.71
CA TRP A 276 1.31 -3.59 -7.49
C TRP A 276 1.07 -2.44 -6.52
N ALA A 277 0.99 -2.76 -5.23
CA ALA A 277 0.88 -1.77 -4.17
C ALA A 277 1.58 -2.25 -2.89
N ILE A 278 2.28 -1.34 -2.20
CA ILE A 278 2.84 -1.59 -0.87
C ILE A 278 1.87 -1.06 0.19
N ASP A 279 1.65 -1.88 1.22
CA ASP A 279 0.89 -1.53 2.42
C ASP A 279 1.64 -2.08 3.64
N GLY A 280 2.35 -1.20 4.33
CA GLY A 280 3.24 -1.59 5.43
C GLY A 280 4.25 -2.64 5.00
N ASN A 281 4.26 -3.79 5.68
CA ASN A 281 5.13 -4.93 5.41
C ASN A 281 4.57 -5.90 4.35
N LYS A 282 3.69 -5.43 3.49
CA LYS A 282 3.03 -6.25 2.46
C LYS A 282 3.19 -5.64 1.09
N LEU A 283 3.55 -6.47 0.12
CA LEU A 283 3.49 -6.13 -1.29
C LEU A 283 2.31 -6.88 -1.92
N ASN A 284 1.26 -6.14 -2.25
CA ASN A 284 0.06 -6.67 -2.86
C ASN A 284 0.15 -6.60 -4.37
N VAL A 285 -0.37 -7.61 -5.06
CA VAL A 285 -0.44 -7.66 -6.52
C VAL A 285 -1.79 -8.17 -6.98
N THR A 286 -2.37 -7.51 -7.96
CA THR A 286 -3.51 -8.00 -8.74
C THR A 286 -3.04 -8.34 -10.14
N VAL A 287 -3.42 -9.51 -10.64
CA VAL A 287 -3.03 -10.00 -11.96
C VAL A 287 -4.17 -9.74 -12.94
N ASN A 288 -3.99 -8.79 -13.84
CA ASN A 288 -5.05 -8.37 -14.76
C ASN A 288 -5.13 -9.26 -16.00
N CYS A 289 -3.98 -9.61 -16.58
CA CYS A 289 -3.95 -10.37 -17.82
C CYS A 289 -2.60 -11.08 -18.05
N THR A 290 -2.53 -11.86 -19.13
CA THR A 290 -1.29 -12.36 -19.71
C THR A 290 -1.05 -11.68 -21.06
N LEU A 291 0.20 -11.62 -21.52
CA LEU A 291 0.55 -10.98 -22.80
C LEU A 291 -0.15 -11.62 -23.99
N ASP A 292 -0.26 -12.96 -24.00
CA ASP A 292 -0.91 -13.74 -25.07
C ASP A 292 -2.43 -13.51 -25.17
N SER A 293 -3.04 -12.92 -24.15
CA SER A 293 -4.48 -12.66 -24.13
C SER A 293 -4.85 -11.31 -24.74
N TYR A 294 -4.06 -10.28 -24.45
CA TYR A 294 -4.46 -8.90 -24.72
C TYR A 294 -3.43 -8.06 -25.46
N TYR A 295 -2.21 -8.56 -25.69
CA TYR A 295 -1.19 -7.75 -26.35
C TYR A 295 -1.66 -7.25 -27.72
N THR A 296 -1.62 -5.94 -27.88
CA THR A 296 -1.96 -5.24 -29.11
C THR A 296 -1.10 -3.99 -29.23
N ASP A 297 -0.45 -3.83 -30.36
CA ASP A 297 0.38 -2.66 -30.69
C ASP A 297 0.19 -2.26 -32.16
N SER A 298 0.55 -1.03 -32.49
CA SER A 298 0.61 -0.51 -33.85
C SER A 298 -0.69 -0.68 -34.66
N ILE A 299 -1.80 -0.22 -34.09
CA ILE A 299 -3.11 -0.29 -34.77
C ILE A 299 -3.15 0.69 -35.95
N ARG A 300 -3.44 0.15 -37.14
CA ARG A 300 -3.65 0.91 -38.36
C ARG A 300 -4.99 0.50 -38.99
N VAL A 301 -5.76 1.47 -39.43
CA VAL A 301 -7.04 1.22 -40.10
C VAL A 301 -6.94 1.69 -41.55
N GLU A 302 -7.30 0.81 -42.47
CA GLU A 302 -7.40 1.11 -43.89
C GLU A 302 -8.82 0.70 -44.40
N ASN A 303 -9.63 1.67 -44.74
CA ASN A 303 -11.04 1.46 -45.12
C ASN A 303 -11.80 0.68 -44.00
N THR A 304 -12.23 -0.55 -44.31
CA THR A 304 -12.97 -1.46 -43.40
C THR A 304 -12.06 -2.53 -42.78
N ILE A 305 -10.74 -2.38 -42.92
CA ILE A 305 -9.75 -3.37 -42.43
C ILE A 305 -8.91 -2.74 -41.35
N THR A 306 -8.88 -3.36 -40.18
CA THR A 306 -7.97 -3.01 -39.10
C THR A 306 -6.75 -3.94 -39.13
N TYR A 307 -5.57 -3.37 -38.99
CA TYR A 307 -4.30 -4.07 -38.84
C TYR A 307 -3.75 -3.77 -37.46
N ASP A 308 -3.42 -4.79 -36.70
CA ASP A 308 -2.82 -4.66 -35.39
C ASP A 308 -1.78 -5.76 -35.14
N ASP A 309 -0.67 -5.39 -34.50
CA ASP A 309 0.33 -6.36 -34.08
C ASP A 309 -0.21 -7.12 -32.86
N LYS A 310 -0.33 -8.44 -32.98
CA LYS A 310 -0.86 -9.33 -31.96
C LYS A 310 0.22 -10.31 -31.49
N PHE A 311 0.10 -10.71 -30.23
CA PHE A 311 0.92 -11.80 -29.69
C PHE A 311 0.78 -13.07 -30.54
N ARG A 312 1.91 -13.76 -30.80
CA ARG A 312 1.96 -15.04 -31.51
C ARG A 312 2.41 -16.16 -30.60
N GLU A 313 3.58 -16.07 -30.05
CA GLU A 313 4.19 -17.08 -29.20
C GLU A 313 5.33 -16.46 -28.39
N TYR A 314 5.70 -17.04 -27.28
CA TYR A 314 6.95 -16.75 -26.61
C TYR A 314 8.11 -17.29 -27.43
N THR A 315 9.24 -16.59 -27.43
CA THR A 315 10.45 -17.00 -28.20
C THR A 315 11.06 -18.29 -27.63
N ASP A 316 10.95 -18.44 -26.31
CA ASP A 316 11.36 -19.62 -25.55
C ASP A 316 10.59 -19.64 -24.22
N ASP A 317 10.85 -20.66 -23.40
CA ASP A 317 10.25 -20.75 -22.05
C ASP A 317 10.99 -19.90 -21.00
N ASN A 318 11.95 -19.11 -21.41
CA ASN A 318 12.85 -18.37 -20.52
C ASN A 318 12.38 -16.94 -20.27
N TRP A 319 11.09 -16.76 -20.04
CA TRP A 319 10.50 -15.47 -19.78
C TRP A 319 9.88 -15.40 -18.38
N TYR A 320 10.00 -14.26 -17.73
CA TYR A 320 9.45 -14.00 -16.39
C TYR A 320 9.45 -12.51 -16.09
N TYR A 321 8.80 -12.13 -15.01
CA TYR A 321 8.97 -10.82 -14.40
C TYR A 321 9.76 -10.99 -13.11
N GLU A 322 10.80 -10.17 -12.96
CA GLU A 322 11.60 -10.07 -11.74
C GLU A 322 11.08 -8.91 -10.91
N VAL A 323 10.82 -9.18 -9.64
CA VAL A 323 10.38 -8.19 -8.67
C VAL A 323 11.49 -8.01 -7.65
N LYS A 324 12.06 -6.80 -7.57
CA LYS A 324 13.02 -6.42 -6.55
C LYS A 324 12.33 -5.51 -5.56
N VAL A 325 12.29 -5.92 -4.30
CA VAL A 325 11.81 -5.11 -3.17
C VAL A 325 13.02 -4.61 -2.40
N THR A 326 13.03 -3.34 -2.02
CA THR A 326 14.12 -2.70 -1.29
C THR A 326 13.56 -1.98 -0.07
N GLU A 327 14.11 -2.24 1.10
CA GLU A 327 13.90 -1.43 2.29
C GLU A 327 14.69 -0.14 2.15
N THR A 328 14.03 1.03 2.32
CA THR A 328 14.56 2.32 1.88
C THR A 328 15.67 2.88 2.78
N ASN A 329 15.67 2.56 4.06
CA ASN A 329 16.63 3.10 5.02
C ASN A 329 17.95 2.33 4.96
N SER A 330 17.89 1.00 5.00
CA SER A 330 19.07 0.12 4.96
C SER A 330 19.60 -0.14 3.55
N GLY A 331 18.72 -0.02 2.53
CA GLY A 331 19.02 -0.43 1.17
C GLY A 331 19.01 -1.94 0.94
N VAL A 332 18.69 -2.71 1.97
CA VAL A 332 18.56 -4.17 1.86
C VAL A 332 17.45 -4.53 0.88
N SER A 333 17.69 -5.51 0.04
CA SER A 333 16.74 -5.90 -0.99
C SER A 333 16.60 -7.42 -1.12
N TYR A 334 15.42 -7.83 -1.57
CA TYR A 334 15.12 -9.20 -1.97
C TYR A 334 14.57 -9.21 -3.40
N THR A 335 14.98 -10.21 -4.17
CA THR A 335 14.55 -10.37 -5.56
C THR A 335 13.91 -11.73 -5.75
N PHE A 336 12.73 -11.74 -6.37
CA PHE A 336 12.01 -12.96 -6.72
C PHE A 336 11.40 -12.85 -8.11
N LYS A 337 10.91 -13.97 -8.64
CA LYS A 337 10.38 -14.05 -10.00
C LYS A 337 8.92 -14.46 -9.97
N VAL A 338 8.14 -13.91 -10.91
CA VAL A 338 6.72 -14.23 -11.07
C VAL A 338 6.37 -14.46 -12.54
N ARG A 339 5.35 -15.29 -12.79
CA ARG A 339 4.69 -15.44 -14.10
C ARG A 339 3.19 -15.30 -13.94
N PRO A 340 2.52 -14.50 -14.78
CA PRO A 340 1.07 -14.52 -14.88
C PRO A 340 0.65 -15.79 -15.63
N VAL A 341 -0.28 -16.55 -15.06
CA VAL A 341 -0.80 -17.78 -15.65
C VAL A 341 -2.32 -17.73 -15.80
N LYS A 342 -2.83 -18.37 -16.85
CA LYS A 342 -4.29 -18.50 -17.02
C LYS A 342 -4.84 -19.48 -15.99
N VAL A 343 -5.86 -19.05 -15.26
CA VAL A 343 -6.57 -19.93 -14.33
C VAL A 343 -7.55 -20.80 -15.13
N VAL A 344 -7.41 -22.11 -15.02
CA VAL A 344 -8.39 -23.05 -15.58
C VAL A 344 -9.57 -23.13 -14.61
N THR A 345 -10.67 -22.46 -14.92
CA THR A 345 -11.86 -22.41 -14.06
C THR A 345 -12.83 -23.58 -14.26
N ASN A 346 -12.75 -24.29 -15.42
CA ASN A 346 -13.58 -25.46 -15.72
C ASN A 346 -12.84 -26.45 -16.60
N VAL A 347 -12.73 -27.67 -16.14
CA VAL A 347 -12.39 -28.83 -16.97
C VAL A 347 -13.70 -29.55 -17.26
N VAL A 348 -14.24 -29.39 -18.45
CA VAL A 348 -15.36 -30.22 -18.92
C VAL A 348 -14.73 -31.52 -19.44
N LEU A 349 -14.92 -32.59 -18.71
CA LEU A 349 -14.67 -33.94 -19.25
C LEU A 349 -15.73 -34.19 -20.32
N GLY A 350 -15.31 -34.35 -21.57
CA GLY A 350 -16.21 -34.78 -22.63
C GLY A 350 -16.84 -36.11 -22.25
N ASP A 351 -18.08 -36.35 -22.72
CA ASP A 351 -18.87 -37.56 -22.49
C ASP A 351 -18.29 -38.85 -23.16
N ASP A 352 -16.99 -38.95 -23.28
CA ASP A 352 -16.36 -40.19 -23.76
C ASP A 352 -16.42 -41.27 -22.65
N VAL A 353 -17.48 -42.05 -22.75
CA VAL A 353 -17.63 -43.29 -21.98
C VAL A 353 -16.48 -44.22 -22.35
N ILE A 354 -15.47 -44.35 -21.50
CA ILE A 354 -14.49 -45.38 -21.60
C ILE A 354 -15.17 -46.68 -21.07
N THR A 355 -15.63 -47.50 -21.98
CA THR A 355 -16.08 -48.87 -21.67
C THR A 355 -14.83 -49.73 -21.57
N PHE A 356 -14.57 -50.28 -20.38
CA PHE A 356 -13.54 -51.30 -20.16
C PHE A 356 -14.06 -52.69 -20.54
#